data_0addfba27981bb2a9c3e5aa6dc35dde0
#
_entry.id   0addfba27981bb2a9c3e5aa6dc35dde0
#
_cell.length_a   1.000
_cell.length_b   1.000
_cell.length_c   1.000
_cell.angle_alpha   90.00
_cell.angle_beta   90.00
_cell.angle_gamma   90.00
#
_symmetry.space_group_name_H-M   'P 1'
#
loop_
_entity.id
_entity.type
_entity.pdbx_description
1 polymer ?
#
loop_
_entity_poly.entity_id
_entity_poly.type
_entity_poly.pdbx_seq_one_letter_code
_entity_poly.pdbx_strand_id
1 'polypeptide(L)'
;MAAVQLTASAYDRLKAEFEDLTTRGRIDVANKIERAREEGDLKENAGYHAAKDEHGHMEGRIRQLEHLLENAEIVVGSMVYTVVYEGDDEDDAERYLIGNMEEQVDGADVISASSPLGQALDGAEAGATITYEAPNGALTVTVLDVEQL
;
A
#
# COMPACT_ATOMS: atom_id res chain seq x y z
N MET A 1 -20.96 -1.35 -0.26
CA MET A 1 -19.54 -1.40 -0.59
C MET A 1 -18.79 -2.30 0.40
N ALA A 2 -17.80 -3.00 -0.08
CA ALA A 2 -17.00 -3.84 0.81
C ALA A 2 -16.17 -2.98 1.77
N ALA A 3 -16.08 -3.39 3.03
CA ALA A 3 -15.24 -2.73 4.01
C ALA A 3 -13.77 -2.86 3.62
N VAL A 4 -12.98 -1.84 3.91
CA VAL A 4 -11.54 -1.84 3.72
C VAL A 4 -10.90 -2.24 5.05
N GLN A 5 -10.22 -3.38 5.09
CA GLN A 5 -9.58 -3.85 6.31
C GLN A 5 -8.22 -3.19 6.47
N LEU A 6 -8.04 -2.48 7.58
CA LEU A 6 -6.80 -1.75 7.90
C LEU A 6 -6.42 -2.01 9.35
N THR A 7 -5.12 -2.05 9.62
CA THR A 7 -4.66 -2.01 11.01
C THR A 7 -4.87 -0.60 11.56
N ALA A 8 -4.90 -0.46 12.90
CA ALA A 8 -5.01 0.85 13.54
C ALA A 8 -3.85 1.76 13.11
N SER A 9 -2.65 1.21 12.99
CA SER A 9 -1.46 1.96 12.56
C SER A 9 -1.64 2.50 11.15
N ALA A 10 -2.12 1.69 10.21
CA ALA A 10 -2.36 2.14 8.83
C ALA A 10 -3.46 3.19 8.79
N TYR A 11 -4.55 2.98 9.52
CA TYR A 11 -5.64 3.95 9.60
C TYR A 11 -5.16 5.32 10.09
N ASP A 12 -4.38 5.35 11.18
CA ASP A 12 -3.87 6.59 11.74
C ASP A 12 -2.93 7.30 10.77
N ARG A 13 -2.08 6.55 10.07
CA ARG A 13 -1.17 7.11 9.07
C ARG A 13 -1.92 7.71 7.88
N LEU A 14 -2.93 7.02 7.38
CA LEU A 14 -3.76 7.50 6.27
C LEU A 14 -4.57 8.72 6.67
N LYS A 15 -5.07 8.74 7.90
CA LYS A 15 -5.80 9.89 8.44
C LYS A 15 -4.89 11.12 8.54
N ALA A 16 -3.66 10.95 8.99
CA ALA A 16 -2.68 12.04 9.07
C ALA A 16 -2.34 12.56 7.66
N GLU A 17 -2.17 11.68 6.69
CA GLU A 17 -1.94 12.06 5.29
C GLU A 17 -3.12 12.87 4.74
N PHE A 18 -4.34 12.40 4.99
CA PHE A 18 -5.55 13.09 4.55
C PHE A 18 -5.64 14.50 5.14
N GLU A 19 -5.39 14.64 6.43
CA GLU A 19 -5.39 15.94 7.10
C GLU A 19 -4.32 16.87 6.55
N ASP A 20 -3.13 16.35 6.29
CA ASP A 20 -2.02 17.13 5.72
C ASP A 20 -2.34 17.60 4.30
N LEU A 21 -2.84 16.72 3.43
CA LEU A 21 -3.15 17.06 2.05
C LEU A 21 -4.31 18.03 1.94
N THR A 22 -5.34 17.91 2.77
CA THR A 22 -6.51 18.80 2.73
C THR A 22 -6.27 20.16 3.36
N THR A 23 -5.17 20.32 4.07
CA THR A 23 -4.78 21.60 4.67
C THR A 23 -3.55 22.17 4.00
N ARG A 24 -2.36 21.81 4.49
CA ARG A 24 -1.08 22.31 3.98
C ARG A 24 -0.87 22.00 2.49
N GLY A 25 -1.21 20.78 2.07
CA GLY A 25 -1.02 20.36 0.66
C GLY A 25 -1.80 21.24 -0.31
N ARG A 26 -3.07 21.51 -0.02
CA ARG A 26 -3.91 22.35 -0.88
C ARG A 26 -3.40 23.79 -0.94
N ILE A 27 -2.96 24.32 0.19
CA ILE A 27 -2.38 25.67 0.24
C ILE A 27 -1.08 25.75 -0.58
N ASP A 28 -0.19 24.79 -0.39
CA ASP A 28 1.10 24.76 -1.09
C ASP A 28 0.92 24.68 -2.61
N VAL A 29 0.01 23.81 -3.08
CA VAL A 29 -0.24 23.66 -4.51
C VAL A 29 -0.93 24.91 -5.08
N ALA A 30 -1.88 25.49 -4.36
CA ALA A 30 -2.52 26.75 -4.78
C ALA A 30 -1.48 27.87 -4.96
N ASN A 31 -0.53 27.96 -4.03
CA ASN A 31 0.56 28.94 -4.12
C ASN A 31 1.48 28.69 -5.31
N LYS A 32 1.76 27.43 -5.63
CA LYS A 32 2.56 27.06 -6.81
C LYS A 32 1.86 27.45 -8.10
N ILE A 33 0.56 27.21 -8.20
CA ILE A 33 -0.24 27.60 -9.36
C ILE A 33 -0.24 29.12 -9.53
N GLU A 34 -0.47 29.85 -8.44
CA GLU A 34 -0.49 31.31 -8.47
C GLU A 34 0.85 31.90 -8.93
N ARG A 35 1.97 31.39 -8.37
CA ARG A 35 3.30 31.84 -8.77
C ARG A 35 3.59 31.55 -10.24
N ALA A 36 3.17 30.37 -10.73
CA ALA A 36 3.36 30.02 -12.13
C ALA A 36 2.56 30.91 -13.06
N ARG A 37 1.36 31.31 -12.66
CA ARG A 37 0.52 32.25 -13.43
C ARG A 37 1.18 33.60 -13.60
N GLU A 38 1.87 34.09 -12.58
CA GLU A 38 2.56 35.37 -12.60
C GLU A 38 3.75 35.40 -13.56
N GLU A 39 4.27 34.24 -13.98
CA GLU A 39 5.48 34.13 -14.81
C GLU A 39 5.23 34.23 -16.30
N GLY A 40 3.96 34.33 -16.78
CA GLY A 40 3.71 34.58 -18.18
C GLY A 40 2.57 33.78 -18.82
N ASP A 41 2.72 33.50 -20.12
CA ASP A 41 1.69 32.86 -20.93
C ASP A 41 1.41 31.43 -20.47
N LEU A 42 0.14 31.18 -20.08
CA LEU A 42 -0.28 29.88 -19.54
C LEU A 42 -0.14 28.73 -20.54
N LYS A 43 -0.25 29.01 -21.84
CA LYS A 43 -0.16 27.96 -22.86
C LYS A 43 1.25 27.38 -23.00
N GLU A 44 2.27 28.19 -22.75
CA GLU A 44 3.68 27.80 -22.90
C GLU A 44 4.39 27.72 -21.54
N ASN A 45 3.67 27.84 -20.45
CA ASN A 45 4.23 27.84 -19.11
C ASN A 45 4.30 26.41 -18.55
N ALA A 46 5.47 25.78 -18.66
CA ALA A 46 5.70 24.42 -18.17
C ALA A 46 5.49 24.32 -16.66
N GLY A 47 5.87 25.36 -15.90
CA GLY A 47 5.66 25.38 -14.45
C GLY A 47 4.18 25.40 -14.07
N TYR A 48 3.37 26.14 -14.81
CA TYR A 48 1.93 26.14 -14.60
C TYR A 48 1.31 24.77 -14.86
N HIS A 49 1.67 24.13 -15.97
CA HIS A 49 1.15 22.80 -16.31
C HIS A 49 1.59 21.75 -15.30
N ALA A 50 2.83 21.80 -14.83
CA ALA A 50 3.34 20.90 -13.80
C ALA A 50 2.57 21.09 -12.48
N ALA A 51 2.30 22.32 -12.08
CA ALA A 51 1.54 22.62 -10.86
C ALA A 51 0.08 22.15 -10.97
N LYS A 52 -0.53 22.29 -12.15
CA LYS A 52 -1.90 21.78 -12.38
C LYS A 52 -1.94 20.25 -12.33
N ASP A 53 -0.93 19.58 -12.87
CA ASP A 53 -0.82 18.12 -12.79
C ASP A 53 -0.65 17.67 -11.34
N GLU A 54 0.21 18.34 -10.58
CA GLU A 54 0.40 18.05 -9.15
C GLU A 54 -0.91 18.20 -8.38
N HIS A 55 -1.67 19.26 -8.68
CA HIS A 55 -2.98 19.48 -8.08
C HIS A 55 -3.95 18.32 -8.39
N GLY A 56 -3.99 17.87 -9.63
CA GLY A 56 -4.84 16.75 -10.04
C GLY A 56 -4.48 15.45 -9.33
N HIS A 57 -3.19 15.13 -9.25
CA HIS A 57 -2.72 13.94 -8.55
C HIS A 57 -3.03 13.99 -7.06
N MET A 58 -2.83 15.14 -6.43
CA MET A 58 -3.13 15.33 -5.01
C MET A 58 -4.62 15.18 -4.73
N GLU A 59 -5.49 15.78 -5.54
CA GLU A 59 -6.95 15.67 -5.36
C GLU A 59 -7.41 14.22 -5.60
N GLY A 60 -6.79 13.49 -6.52
CA GLY A 60 -7.05 12.08 -6.72
C GLY A 60 -6.69 11.25 -5.50
N ARG A 61 -5.53 11.53 -4.89
CA ARG A 61 -5.11 10.86 -3.64
C ARG A 61 -6.07 11.20 -2.49
N ILE A 62 -6.51 12.45 -2.39
CA ILE A 62 -7.48 12.86 -1.35
C ILE A 62 -8.78 12.06 -1.48
N ARG A 63 -9.30 11.90 -2.70
CA ARG A 63 -10.53 11.11 -2.92
C ARG A 63 -10.30 9.63 -2.54
N GLN A 64 -9.14 9.08 -2.86
CA GLN A 64 -8.80 7.72 -2.48
C GLN A 64 -8.74 7.56 -0.96
N LEU A 65 -8.08 8.49 -0.27
CA LEU A 65 -7.99 8.49 1.19
C LEU A 65 -9.37 8.62 1.85
N GLU A 66 -10.20 9.51 1.32
CA GLU A 66 -11.58 9.69 1.81
C GLU A 66 -12.36 8.38 1.73
N HIS A 67 -12.28 7.68 0.60
CA HIS A 67 -12.93 6.38 0.42
C HIS A 67 -12.38 5.34 1.40
N LEU A 68 -11.05 5.24 1.53
CA LEU A 68 -10.41 4.29 2.43
C LEU A 68 -10.83 4.52 3.89
N LEU A 69 -10.82 5.77 4.33
CA LEU A 69 -11.14 6.13 5.72
C LEU A 69 -12.63 5.94 6.03
N GLU A 70 -13.52 6.28 5.09
CA GLU A 70 -14.97 6.11 5.28
C GLU A 70 -15.38 4.65 5.36
N ASN A 71 -14.68 3.77 4.66
CA ASN A 71 -15.02 2.35 4.59
C ASN A 71 -14.10 1.48 5.42
N ALA A 72 -13.26 2.09 6.25
CA ALA A 72 -12.27 1.34 7.05
C ALA A 72 -12.91 0.50 8.13
N GLU A 73 -12.42 -0.73 8.24
CA GLU A 73 -12.70 -1.64 9.32
C GLU A 73 -11.37 -1.98 9.97
N ILE A 74 -11.23 -1.65 11.26
CA ILE A 74 -9.96 -1.86 11.95
C ILE A 74 -9.81 -3.33 12.29
N VAL A 75 -8.71 -3.93 11.85
CA VAL A 75 -8.39 -5.32 12.13
C VAL A 75 -7.20 -5.41 13.06
N VAL A 76 -7.16 -6.46 13.87
CA VAL A 76 -6.04 -6.73 14.78
C VAL A 76 -5.46 -8.09 14.40
N GLY A 77 -4.20 -8.31 14.74
CA GLY A 77 -3.58 -9.61 14.55
C GLY A 77 -3.13 -9.90 13.13
N SER A 78 -2.61 -8.88 12.45
CA SER A 78 -2.00 -9.08 11.13
C SER A 78 -0.88 -10.11 11.21
N MET A 79 -0.83 -11.04 10.24
CA MET A 79 0.11 -12.15 10.23
C MET A 79 1.23 -11.90 9.23
N VAL A 80 2.46 -12.15 9.67
CA VAL A 80 3.65 -12.13 8.82
C VAL A 80 4.15 -13.56 8.64
N TYR A 81 4.31 -13.97 7.39
CA TYR A 81 4.76 -15.30 7.02
C TYR A 81 6.20 -15.21 6.51
N THR A 82 7.09 -15.99 7.11
CA THR A 82 8.46 -16.15 6.61
C THR A 82 8.48 -17.41 5.77
N VAL A 83 8.81 -17.29 4.49
CA VAL A 83 8.76 -18.38 3.54
C VAL A 83 10.07 -18.52 2.76
N VAL A 84 10.36 -19.72 2.32
CA VAL A 84 11.47 -20.00 1.41
C VAL A 84 10.93 -20.74 0.20
N TYR A 85 11.37 -20.32 -1.00
CA TYR A 85 10.97 -20.98 -2.23
C TYR A 85 11.77 -22.27 -2.42
N GLU A 86 11.14 -23.25 -3.07
CA GLU A 86 11.79 -24.53 -3.38
C GLU A 86 13.07 -24.29 -4.18
N GLY A 87 14.17 -24.87 -3.68
CA GLY A 87 15.48 -24.70 -4.30
C GLY A 87 16.34 -23.59 -3.70
N ASP A 88 15.75 -22.72 -2.87
CA ASP A 88 16.48 -21.67 -2.18
C ASP A 88 16.89 -22.11 -0.77
N ASP A 89 17.91 -21.45 -0.23
CA ASP A 89 18.35 -21.66 1.15
C ASP A 89 17.52 -20.82 2.13
N GLU A 90 17.51 -21.24 3.39
CA GLU A 90 16.79 -20.48 4.44
C GLU A 90 17.32 -19.04 4.59
N ASP A 91 18.57 -18.79 4.21
CA ASP A 91 19.14 -17.44 4.22
C ASP A 91 18.47 -16.51 3.19
N ASP A 92 17.82 -17.09 2.18
CA ASP A 92 17.09 -16.37 1.14
C ASP A 92 15.60 -16.24 1.46
N ALA A 93 15.19 -16.55 2.68
CA ALA A 93 13.79 -16.48 3.08
C ALA A 93 13.23 -15.06 2.94
N GLU A 94 11.97 -15.00 2.54
CA GLU A 94 11.24 -13.74 2.37
C GLU A 94 10.12 -13.65 3.39
N ARG A 95 9.79 -12.43 3.80
CA ARG A 95 8.73 -12.19 4.77
C ARG A 95 7.60 -11.43 4.09
N TYR A 96 6.37 -11.91 4.29
CA TYR A 96 5.17 -11.31 3.70
C TYR A 96 4.11 -11.03 4.75
N LEU A 97 3.58 -9.81 4.73
CA LEU A 97 2.39 -9.44 5.47
C LEU A 97 1.19 -9.57 4.54
N ILE A 98 0.20 -10.36 4.91
CA ILE A 98 -1.05 -10.44 4.14
C ILE A 98 -2.00 -9.38 4.66
N GLY A 99 -2.33 -8.41 3.81
CA GLY A 99 -3.18 -7.29 4.21
C GLY A 99 -3.48 -6.34 3.07
N ASN A 100 -4.03 -5.19 3.41
CA ASN A 100 -4.30 -4.13 2.47
C ASN A 100 -2.97 -3.56 1.97
N MET A 101 -2.93 -3.15 0.70
CA MET A 101 -1.71 -2.60 0.09
C MET A 101 -1.27 -1.27 0.71
N GLU A 102 -2.12 -0.64 1.52
CA GLU A 102 -1.77 0.57 2.28
C GLU A 102 -1.01 0.25 3.58
N GLU A 103 -0.90 -1.01 3.96
CA GLU A 103 -0.12 -1.40 5.13
C GLU A 103 1.37 -1.15 4.91
N GLN A 104 2.06 -0.81 6.00
CA GLN A 104 3.52 -0.65 6.00
C GLN A 104 4.08 -1.38 7.20
N VAL A 105 5.06 -2.22 6.96
CA VAL A 105 5.76 -2.96 8.01
C VAL A 105 7.24 -3.07 7.63
N ASP A 106 8.11 -2.90 8.61
CA ASP A 106 9.54 -3.01 8.38
C ASP A 106 9.94 -4.48 8.22
N GLY A 107 10.76 -4.76 7.20
CA GLY A 107 11.33 -6.07 6.99
C GLY A 107 10.39 -7.10 6.38
N ALA A 108 9.25 -6.68 5.84
CA ALA A 108 8.33 -7.57 5.14
C ALA A 108 7.67 -6.84 3.98
N ASP A 109 7.32 -7.57 2.94
CA ASP A 109 6.54 -7.06 1.83
C ASP A 109 5.05 -7.29 2.08
N VAL A 110 4.22 -6.35 1.70
CA VAL A 110 2.77 -6.48 1.84
C VAL A 110 2.20 -7.12 0.58
N ILE A 111 1.43 -8.19 0.76
CA ILE A 111 0.70 -8.83 -0.34
C ILE A 111 -0.78 -8.88 -0.03
N SER A 112 -1.60 -8.79 -1.08
CA SER A 112 -3.05 -8.86 -0.94
C SER A 112 -3.50 -10.28 -0.58
N ALA A 113 -4.51 -10.37 0.27
CA ALA A 113 -5.16 -11.65 0.57
C ALA A 113 -5.78 -12.30 -0.68
N SER A 114 -6.09 -11.52 -1.70
CA SER A 114 -6.64 -12.03 -2.96
C SER A 114 -5.57 -12.47 -3.96
N SER A 115 -4.28 -12.17 -3.72
CA SER A 115 -3.19 -12.63 -4.58
C SER A 115 -3.03 -14.14 -4.49
N PRO A 116 -2.45 -14.79 -5.53
CA PRO A 116 -2.23 -16.25 -5.47
C PRO A 116 -1.45 -16.71 -4.24
N LEU A 117 -0.35 -16.01 -3.92
CA LEU A 117 0.45 -16.35 -2.74
C LEU A 117 -0.31 -16.04 -1.45
N GLY A 118 -1.03 -14.91 -1.38
CA GLY A 118 -1.83 -14.54 -0.22
C GLY A 118 -2.91 -15.57 0.09
N GLN A 119 -3.61 -16.06 -0.94
CA GLN A 119 -4.61 -17.11 -0.78
C GLN A 119 -3.97 -18.43 -0.33
N ALA A 120 -2.80 -18.75 -0.84
CA ALA A 120 -2.10 -19.98 -0.49
C ALA A 120 -1.59 -19.96 0.95
N LEU A 121 -1.13 -18.80 1.43
CA LEU A 121 -0.59 -18.65 2.78
C LEU A 121 -1.67 -18.50 3.85
N ASP A 122 -2.89 -18.14 3.48
CA ASP A 122 -3.98 -17.91 4.44
C ASP A 122 -4.21 -19.17 5.29
N GLY A 123 -4.07 -19.02 6.61
CA GLY A 123 -4.23 -20.12 7.55
C GLY A 123 -3.09 -21.11 7.61
N ALA A 124 -2.01 -20.89 6.88
CA ALA A 124 -0.86 -21.79 6.88
C ALA A 124 -0.11 -21.73 8.22
N GLU A 125 0.43 -22.89 8.62
CA GLU A 125 1.21 -23.02 9.85
C GLU A 125 2.70 -23.19 9.51
N ALA A 126 3.57 -22.88 10.48
CA ALA A 126 4.99 -23.11 10.35
C ALA A 126 5.27 -24.59 10.04
N GLY A 127 6.13 -24.83 9.06
CA GLY A 127 6.46 -26.17 8.57
C GLY A 127 5.61 -26.64 7.39
N ALA A 128 4.56 -25.89 7.02
CA ALA A 128 3.73 -26.24 5.86
C ALA A 128 4.48 -26.00 4.55
N THR A 129 4.28 -26.90 3.59
CA THR A 129 4.77 -26.73 2.22
C THR A 129 3.56 -26.54 1.32
N ILE A 130 3.55 -25.44 0.55
CA ILE A 130 2.40 -25.01 -0.22
C ILE A 130 2.82 -24.77 -1.67
N THR A 131 2.00 -25.28 -2.60
CA THR A 131 2.17 -25.00 -4.02
C THR A 131 1.04 -24.11 -4.49
N TYR A 132 1.37 -23.05 -5.24
CA TYR A 132 0.37 -22.12 -5.77
C TYR A 132 0.68 -21.79 -7.24
N GLU A 133 -0.34 -21.33 -7.96
CA GLU A 133 -0.21 -20.93 -9.36
C GLU A 133 0.17 -19.46 -9.44
N ALA A 134 1.41 -19.21 -9.89
CA ALA A 134 1.88 -17.86 -10.20
C ALA A 134 1.73 -17.59 -11.71
N PRO A 135 1.81 -16.33 -12.16
CA PRO A 135 1.65 -16.01 -13.60
C PRO A 135 2.59 -16.79 -14.54
N ASN A 136 3.78 -17.15 -14.05
CA ASN A 136 4.78 -17.88 -14.86
C ASN A 136 4.82 -19.38 -14.56
N GLY A 137 3.83 -19.91 -13.84
CA GLY A 137 3.74 -21.32 -13.50
C GLY A 137 3.60 -21.60 -12.02
N ALA A 138 3.56 -22.88 -11.65
CA ALA A 138 3.42 -23.28 -10.26
C ALA A 138 4.71 -23.02 -9.48
N LEU A 139 4.57 -22.48 -8.27
CA LEU A 139 5.67 -22.27 -7.34
C LEU A 139 5.36 -22.97 -6.02
N THR A 140 6.41 -23.48 -5.38
CA THR A 140 6.30 -24.16 -4.08
C THR A 140 7.09 -23.40 -3.04
N VAL A 141 6.46 -23.12 -1.91
CA VAL A 141 7.11 -22.45 -0.77
C VAL A 141 6.93 -23.27 0.49
N THR A 142 7.92 -23.19 1.38
CA THR A 142 7.83 -23.76 2.73
C THR A 142 7.73 -22.61 3.71
N VAL A 143 6.73 -22.68 4.60
CA VAL A 143 6.54 -21.69 5.65
C VAL A 143 7.49 -22.02 6.80
N LEU A 144 8.43 -21.12 7.06
CA LEU A 144 9.41 -21.28 8.13
C LEU A 144 8.89 -20.78 9.47
N ASP A 145 8.14 -19.67 9.44
CA ASP A 145 7.64 -19.03 10.65
C ASP A 145 6.36 -18.24 10.34
N VAL A 146 5.51 -18.11 11.35
CA VAL A 146 4.30 -17.28 11.28
C VAL A 146 4.29 -16.43 12.53
N GLU A 147 4.28 -15.11 12.32
CA GLU A 147 4.31 -14.13 13.42
C GLU A 147 3.07 -13.27 13.37
N GLN A 148 2.43 -13.07 14.52
CA GLN A 148 1.31 -12.14 14.66
C GLN A 148 1.81 -10.81 15.19
N LEU A 149 1.50 -9.73 14.47
CA LEU A 149 1.87 -8.37 14.86
C LEU A 149 0.81 -7.72 15.74
#